data_ad3029b1df99c37ce71690de8a961957
#
_entry.id   ad3029b1df99c37ce71690de8a961957
#
_cell.length_a   1.000
_cell.length_b   1.000
_cell.length_c   1.000
_cell.angle_alpha   90.00
_cell.angle_beta   90.00
_cell.angle_gamma   90.00
#
_symmetry.space_group_name_H-M   'P 1'
#
loop_
_entity.id
_entity.type
_entity.pdbx_description
1 polymer ?
#
loop_
_entity_poly.entity_id
_entity_poly.type
_entity_poly.pdbx_seq_one_letter_code
_entity_poly.pdbx_strand_id
1 'polypeptide(L)'
;MFGGKIGGFAEYVCALEDRLVLKPANISFEEAAAVPLAAVTALQGLRKGKIEPGQKVLINGASGGVGTFAVQIAKSFGVEVTAVCSTGNLDQARSIGADHVIDYTREDFTKNGRHYDLILAAGGYHWISDYKRALSPKGIYVMTGGSMAQLFQVMLLGPLISMTGSKKMGNIMARTNQNDLAFLKELLEAGKVVPVIERRYPLSQVAEAIRYLEEGHAQGKLVITLEHGAA
;
A
#
# COMPACT_ATOMS: atom_id res chain seq x y z
N MET A 1 -1.16 13.53 -4.51
CA MET A 1 -0.46 14.79 -4.27
C MET A 1 -0.35 15.04 -2.78
N PHE A 2 0.83 14.88 -2.19
CA PHE A 2 1.04 15.06 -0.76
C PHE A 2 2.27 15.89 -0.52
N GLY A 3 2.06 17.15 -0.37
CA GLY A 3 3.11 18.09 -0.02
C GLY A 3 2.55 19.44 0.35
N GLY A 4 2.04 19.53 1.56
CA GLY A 4 1.96 20.79 2.28
C GLY A 4 0.70 21.62 2.16
N LYS A 5 -0.23 21.40 1.25
CA LYS A 5 -1.55 22.03 1.29
C LYS A 5 -2.61 21.07 0.76
N ILE A 6 -3.69 20.92 1.50
CA ILE A 6 -4.91 20.17 1.16
C ILE A 6 -5.55 20.88 -0.04
N GLY A 7 -5.96 20.15 -1.09
CA GLY A 7 -6.61 20.78 -2.24
C GLY A 7 -6.69 19.92 -3.50
N GLY A 8 -6.70 18.58 -3.34
CA GLY A 8 -6.80 17.67 -4.48
C GLY A 8 -8.21 17.48 -5.05
N PHE A 9 -9.25 17.90 -4.32
CA PHE A 9 -10.64 17.85 -4.79
C PHE A 9 -11.04 19.22 -5.34
N ALA A 10 -10.46 19.58 -6.48
CA ALA A 10 -10.65 20.86 -7.13
C ALA A 10 -10.31 20.75 -8.62
N GLU A 11 -10.84 21.64 -9.42
CA GLU A 11 -10.55 21.72 -10.85
C GLU A 11 -9.07 22.09 -11.13
N TYR A 12 -8.46 22.85 -10.24
CA TYR A 12 -7.06 23.28 -10.34
C TYR A 12 -6.34 23.03 -9.03
N VAL A 13 -5.05 22.72 -9.13
CA VAL A 13 -4.18 22.53 -7.97
C VAL A 13 -2.76 22.99 -8.29
N CYS A 14 -2.11 23.62 -7.31
CA CYS A 14 -0.69 23.95 -7.39
C CYS A 14 0.15 22.81 -6.81
N ALA A 15 1.15 22.37 -7.55
CA ALA A 15 2.10 21.34 -7.10
C ALA A 15 3.53 21.81 -7.35
N LEU A 16 4.46 21.35 -6.50
CA LEU A 16 5.89 21.61 -6.69
C LEU A 16 6.41 20.75 -7.87
N GLU A 17 7.25 21.32 -8.70
CA GLU A 17 7.80 20.66 -9.88
C GLU A 17 8.57 19.36 -9.53
N ASP A 18 9.32 19.38 -8.43
CA ASP A 18 10.08 18.23 -7.92
C ASP A 18 9.21 17.06 -7.42
N ARG A 19 7.89 17.20 -7.47
CA ARG A 19 6.90 16.18 -7.10
C ARG A 19 6.02 15.74 -8.27
N LEU A 20 6.42 16.07 -9.48
CA LEU A 20 5.70 15.78 -10.69
C LEU A 20 6.56 14.92 -11.62
N VAL A 21 5.91 14.01 -12.33
CA VAL A 21 6.46 13.31 -13.50
C VAL A 21 5.40 13.28 -14.60
N LEU A 22 5.83 13.14 -15.85
CA LEU A 22 4.93 12.94 -16.96
C LEU A 22 4.15 11.64 -16.78
N LYS A 23 2.84 11.70 -16.99
CA LYS A 23 1.97 10.54 -16.96
C LYS A 23 2.42 9.51 -18.02
N PRO A 24 2.49 8.21 -17.68
CA PRO A 24 2.67 7.14 -18.66
C PRO A 24 1.61 7.26 -19.77
N ALA A 25 2.02 7.01 -21.02
CA ALA A 25 1.10 7.09 -22.16
C ALA A 25 0.06 5.96 -22.19
N ASN A 26 0.41 4.81 -21.62
CA ASN A 26 -0.40 3.58 -21.63
C ASN A 26 -1.46 3.49 -20.54
N ILE A 27 -1.61 4.50 -19.68
CA ILE A 27 -2.65 4.54 -18.64
C ILE A 27 -3.53 5.79 -18.79
N SER A 28 -4.77 5.72 -18.33
CA SER A 28 -5.70 6.84 -18.30
C SER A 28 -5.32 7.88 -17.24
N PHE A 29 -5.96 9.06 -17.27
CA PHE A 29 -5.79 10.07 -16.21
C PHE A 29 -6.32 9.58 -14.87
N GLU A 30 -7.40 8.80 -14.86
CA GLU A 30 -7.99 8.20 -13.67
C GLU A 30 -7.03 7.19 -13.02
N GLU A 31 -6.44 6.31 -13.83
CA GLU A 31 -5.43 5.39 -13.36
C GLU A 31 -4.21 6.12 -12.81
N ALA A 32 -3.75 7.15 -13.50
CA ALA A 32 -2.64 7.97 -13.04
C ALA A 32 -2.94 8.69 -11.71
N ALA A 33 -4.18 9.15 -11.50
CA ALA A 33 -4.60 9.78 -10.25
C ALA A 33 -4.57 8.81 -9.06
N ALA A 34 -4.81 7.52 -9.28
CA ALA A 34 -4.81 6.49 -8.25
C ALA A 34 -3.40 6.17 -7.69
N VAL A 35 -2.32 6.50 -8.43
CA VAL A 35 -0.95 6.04 -8.17
C VAL A 35 -0.21 6.80 -7.07
N PRO A 36 -0.07 8.15 -7.10
CA PRO A 36 1.03 8.85 -6.42
C PRO A 36 1.14 8.57 -4.93
N LEU A 37 0.03 8.64 -4.18
CA LEU A 37 0.08 8.39 -2.76
C LEU A 37 0.29 6.90 -2.44
N ALA A 38 -0.61 6.08 -2.97
CA ALA A 38 -0.69 4.68 -2.55
C ALA A 38 0.52 3.88 -3.01
N ALA A 39 0.96 4.07 -4.27
CA ALA A 39 2.10 3.36 -4.82
C ALA A 39 3.44 3.84 -4.21
N VAL A 40 3.60 5.16 -3.97
CA VAL A 40 4.80 5.67 -3.27
C VAL A 40 4.86 5.14 -1.83
N THR A 41 3.73 5.09 -1.13
CA THR A 41 3.66 4.52 0.22
C THR A 41 4.07 3.05 0.20
N ALA A 42 3.53 2.26 -0.73
CA ALA A 42 3.89 0.86 -0.88
C ALA A 42 5.39 0.68 -1.20
N LEU A 43 5.91 1.41 -2.19
CA LEU A 43 7.31 1.35 -2.61
C LEU A 43 8.27 1.70 -1.47
N GLN A 44 8.02 2.82 -0.78
CA GLN A 44 8.87 3.25 0.33
C GLN A 44 8.78 2.29 1.52
N GLY A 45 7.60 1.70 1.78
CA GLY A 45 7.44 0.66 2.78
C GLY A 45 8.26 -0.59 2.48
N LEU A 46 8.22 -1.08 1.26
CA LEU A 46 9.00 -2.23 0.80
C LEU A 46 10.51 -1.94 0.85
N ARG A 47 10.95 -0.77 0.39
CA ARG A 47 12.37 -0.34 0.47
C ARG A 47 12.85 -0.17 1.91
N LYS A 48 12.01 0.36 2.80
CA LYS A 48 12.29 0.43 4.25
C LYS A 48 12.47 -0.97 4.84
N GLY A 49 11.68 -1.92 4.36
CA GLY A 49 11.77 -3.33 4.68
C GLY A 49 12.97 -4.05 4.05
N LYS A 50 13.79 -3.34 3.27
CA LYS A 50 14.95 -3.91 2.56
C LYS A 50 14.58 -5.11 1.71
N ILE A 51 13.54 -4.93 0.86
CA ILE A 51 13.07 -5.98 -0.03
C ILE A 51 14.17 -6.44 -0.99
N GLU A 52 14.38 -7.75 -1.07
CA GLU A 52 15.39 -8.40 -1.92
C GLU A 52 14.79 -9.63 -2.60
N PRO A 53 15.23 -10.00 -3.82
CA PRO A 53 14.74 -11.18 -4.52
C PRO A 53 14.83 -12.45 -3.67
N GLY A 54 13.82 -13.33 -3.80
CA GLY A 54 13.76 -14.62 -3.09
C GLY A 54 13.24 -14.54 -1.66
N GLN A 55 12.99 -13.36 -1.12
CA GLN A 55 12.38 -13.21 0.21
C GLN A 55 10.90 -13.64 0.22
N LYS A 56 10.41 -14.00 1.42
CA LYS A 56 8.99 -14.21 1.72
C LYS A 56 8.40 -12.93 2.32
N VAL A 57 7.50 -12.32 1.58
CA VAL A 57 6.88 -11.03 1.95
C VAL A 57 5.41 -11.22 2.25
N LEU A 58 4.96 -10.76 3.41
CA LEU A 58 3.53 -10.71 3.75
C LEU A 58 3.02 -9.27 3.64
N ILE A 59 1.92 -9.09 2.92
CA ILE A 59 1.19 -7.82 2.81
C ILE A 59 -0.12 -7.95 3.58
N ASN A 60 -0.21 -7.31 4.75
CA ASN A 60 -1.45 -7.26 5.53
C ASN A 60 -2.31 -6.07 5.10
N GLY A 61 -3.57 -6.32 4.74
CA GLY A 61 -4.45 -5.35 4.10
C GLY A 61 -4.22 -5.25 2.59
N ALA A 62 -3.98 -6.39 1.95
CA ALA A 62 -3.59 -6.51 0.54
C ALA A 62 -4.63 -6.01 -0.46
N SER A 63 -5.92 -5.97 -0.10
CA SER A 63 -7.02 -5.51 -0.96
C SER A 63 -7.22 -4.00 -0.98
N GLY A 64 -6.64 -3.27 -0.04
CA GLY A 64 -6.79 -1.81 0.04
C GLY A 64 -5.90 -1.05 -0.94
N GLY A 65 -6.08 0.28 -1.00
CA GLY A 65 -5.38 1.11 -1.97
C GLY A 65 -3.84 1.02 -1.93
N VAL A 66 -3.21 0.94 -0.75
CA VAL A 66 -1.76 0.72 -0.61
C VAL A 66 -1.41 -0.75 -0.85
N GLY A 67 -2.24 -1.67 -0.34
CA GLY A 67 -2.00 -3.10 -0.41
C GLY A 67 -1.95 -3.64 -1.83
N THR A 68 -2.86 -3.22 -2.70
CA THR A 68 -2.89 -3.64 -4.11
C THR A 68 -1.63 -3.24 -4.88
N PHE A 69 -1.09 -2.05 -4.62
CA PHE A 69 0.20 -1.65 -5.16
C PHE A 69 1.36 -2.42 -4.52
N ALA A 70 1.30 -2.65 -3.19
CA ALA A 70 2.37 -3.35 -2.49
C ALA A 70 2.56 -4.78 -3.00
N VAL A 71 1.48 -5.53 -3.28
CA VAL A 71 1.54 -6.86 -3.88
C VAL A 71 2.27 -6.82 -5.22
N GLN A 72 1.83 -5.97 -6.15
CA GLN A 72 2.38 -5.89 -7.50
C GLN A 72 3.84 -5.39 -7.51
N ILE A 73 4.14 -4.35 -6.73
CA ILE A 73 5.51 -3.83 -6.61
C ILE A 73 6.42 -4.90 -5.99
N ALA A 74 5.99 -5.59 -4.93
CA ALA A 74 6.77 -6.68 -4.34
C ALA A 74 7.05 -7.78 -5.36
N LYS A 75 6.06 -8.19 -6.16
CA LYS A 75 6.26 -9.16 -7.26
C LYS A 75 7.30 -8.70 -8.27
N SER A 76 7.36 -7.40 -8.59
CA SER A 76 8.37 -6.85 -9.50
C SER A 76 9.80 -6.98 -8.97
N PHE A 77 9.99 -7.14 -7.66
CA PHE A 77 11.28 -7.42 -7.00
C PHE A 77 11.66 -8.92 -6.97
N GLY A 78 10.81 -9.82 -7.49
CA GLY A 78 11.11 -11.25 -7.53
C GLY A 78 11.00 -11.96 -6.18
N VAL A 79 10.07 -11.54 -5.34
CA VAL A 79 9.80 -12.14 -4.02
C VAL A 79 8.56 -13.05 -4.05
N GLU A 80 8.44 -13.92 -3.06
CA GLU A 80 7.24 -14.71 -2.79
C GLU A 80 6.28 -13.87 -1.94
N VAL A 81 5.09 -13.57 -2.47
CA VAL A 81 4.10 -12.67 -1.82
C VAL A 81 2.95 -13.46 -1.22
N THR A 82 2.75 -13.29 0.08
CA THR A 82 1.53 -13.70 0.79
C THR A 82 0.65 -12.48 1.05
N ALA A 83 -0.55 -12.47 0.46
CA ALA A 83 -1.54 -11.41 0.64
C ALA A 83 -2.56 -11.79 1.73
N VAL A 84 -2.82 -10.89 2.68
CA VAL A 84 -3.85 -11.05 3.72
C VAL A 84 -4.99 -10.11 3.43
N CYS A 85 -6.20 -10.64 3.22
CA CYS A 85 -7.42 -9.89 2.93
C CYS A 85 -8.66 -10.66 3.40
N SER A 86 -9.86 -10.09 3.24
CA SER A 86 -11.12 -10.78 3.53
C SER A 86 -11.52 -11.74 2.41
N THR A 87 -12.46 -12.66 2.71
CA THR A 87 -12.98 -13.68 1.78
C THR A 87 -13.32 -13.12 0.40
N GLY A 88 -14.03 -11.99 0.32
CA GLY A 88 -14.46 -11.38 -0.95
C GLY A 88 -13.33 -10.82 -1.81
N ASN A 89 -12.10 -10.72 -1.27
CA ASN A 89 -10.96 -10.10 -1.96
C ASN A 89 -9.87 -11.10 -2.37
N LEU A 90 -10.07 -12.40 -2.14
CA LEU A 90 -9.05 -13.42 -2.41
C LEU A 90 -8.70 -13.51 -3.89
N ASP A 91 -9.70 -13.44 -4.77
CA ASP A 91 -9.49 -13.52 -6.21
C ASP A 91 -8.81 -12.27 -6.76
N GLN A 92 -9.17 -11.08 -6.24
CA GLN A 92 -8.45 -9.86 -6.55
C GLN A 92 -6.96 -9.97 -6.15
N ALA A 93 -6.66 -10.46 -4.94
CA ALA A 93 -5.29 -10.60 -4.49
C ALA A 93 -4.48 -11.57 -5.37
N ARG A 94 -5.09 -12.67 -5.84
CA ARG A 94 -4.47 -13.60 -6.80
C ARG A 94 -4.25 -12.93 -8.16
N SER A 95 -5.26 -12.22 -8.67
CA SER A 95 -5.19 -11.59 -10.01
C SER A 95 -4.11 -10.51 -10.12
N ILE A 96 -3.76 -9.86 -9.01
CA ILE A 96 -2.67 -8.87 -8.95
C ILE A 96 -1.31 -9.48 -8.61
N GLY A 97 -1.20 -10.83 -8.56
CA GLY A 97 0.07 -11.54 -8.51
C GLY A 97 0.48 -12.09 -7.15
N ALA A 98 -0.40 -12.16 -6.14
CA ALA A 98 -0.07 -12.84 -4.89
C ALA A 98 0.12 -14.36 -5.12
N ASP A 99 1.24 -14.91 -4.64
CA ASP A 99 1.53 -16.36 -4.71
C ASP A 99 0.66 -17.13 -3.71
N HIS A 100 0.43 -16.54 -2.55
CA HIS A 100 -0.42 -17.08 -1.50
C HIS A 100 -1.42 -16.03 -1.02
N VAL A 101 -2.61 -16.49 -0.65
CA VAL A 101 -3.63 -15.65 -0.05
C VAL A 101 -4.10 -16.25 1.28
N ILE A 102 -4.28 -15.39 2.27
CA ILE A 102 -4.79 -15.74 3.59
C ILE A 102 -6.06 -14.93 3.84
N ASP A 103 -7.15 -15.64 4.10
CA ASP A 103 -8.41 -15.04 4.54
C ASP A 103 -8.35 -14.81 6.05
N TYR A 104 -8.19 -13.54 6.46
CA TYR A 104 -8.09 -13.20 7.88
C TYR A 104 -9.37 -13.49 8.68
N THR A 105 -10.50 -13.72 7.99
CA THR A 105 -11.77 -14.10 8.66
C THR A 105 -11.80 -15.58 9.07
N ARG A 106 -10.86 -16.37 8.54
CA ARG A 106 -10.79 -17.82 8.76
C ARG A 106 -9.46 -18.28 9.36
N GLU A 107 -8.38 -17.57 9.07
CA GLU A 107 -7.02 -17.93 9.47
C GLU A 107 -6.25 -16.73 10.03
N ASP A 108 -5.64 -16.90 11.18
CA ASP A 108 -4.71 -15.94 11.77
C ASP A 108 -3.28 -16.25 11.31
N PHE A 109 -2.76 -15.45 10.39
CA PHE A 109 -1.42 -15.63 9.83
C PHE A 109 -0.30 -15.57 10.90
N THR A 110 -0.58 -14.98 12.06
CA THR A 110 0.41 -14.88 13.15
C THR A 110 0.53 -16.18 13.95
N LYS A 111 -0.38 -17.14 13.72
CA LYS A 111 -0.47 -18.43 14.43
C LYS A 111 -0.29 -19.66 13.52
N ASN A 112 -0.16 -19.48 12.22
CA ASN A 112 -0.08 -20.58 11.26
C ASN A 112 1.31 -21.21 11.12
N GLY A 113 2.29 -20.77 11.90
CA GLY A 113 3.66 -21.30 11.91
C GLY A 113 4.53 -20.84 10.74
N ARG A 114 4.01 -20.04 9.82
CA ARG A 114 4.81 -19.46 8.72
C ARG A 114 5.59 -18.24 9.21
N HIS A 115 6.76 -18.01 8.59
CA HIS A 115 7.61 -16.88 8.91
C HIS A 115 7.93 -16.08 7.63
N TYR A 116 8.02 -14.75 7.79
CA TYR A 116 8.20 -13.81 6.69
C TYR A 116 9.43 -12.94 6.93
N ASP A 117 10.18 -12.68 5.85
CA ASP A 117 11.37 -11.84 5.91
C ASP A 117 10.99 -10.36 5.97
N LEU A 118 9.85 -10.03 5.35
CA LEU A 118 9.24 -8.72 5.41
C LEU A 118 7.73 -8.84 5.65
N ILE A 119 7.22 -8.10 6.62
CA ILE A 119 5.79 -7.87 6.80
C ILE A 119 5.51 -6.40 6.56
N LEU A 120 4.72 -6.09 5.52
CA LEU A 120 4.20 -4.76 5.26
C LEU A 120 2.74 -4.68 5.74
N ALA A 121 2.48 -3.87 6.77
CA ALA A 121 1.14 -3.66 7.28
C ALA A 121 0.54 -2.38 6.69
N ALA A 122 -0.36 -2.54 5.72
CA ALA A 122 -1.14 -1.46 5.11
C ALA A 122 -2.53 -1.31 5.73
N GLY A 123 -2.96 -2.29 6.53
CA GLY A 123 -4.24 -2.32 7.24
C GLY A 123 -4.28 -3.44 8.27
N GLY A 124 -5.44 -3.58 8.94
CA GLY A 124 -5.62 -4.56 9.99
C GLY A 124 -4.96 -4.18 11.32
N TYR A 125 -5.22 -4.99 12.34
CA TYR A 125 -4.65 -4.81 13.67
C TYR A 125 -4.24 -6.15 14.26
N HIS A 126 -3.00 -6.24 14.73
CA HIS A 126 -2.49 -7.30 15.60
C HIS A 126 -1.56 -6.70 16.65
N TRP A 127 -1.38 -7.40 17.76
CA TRP A 127 -0.36 -7.00 18.72
C TRP A 127 1.04 -7.06 18.10
N ILE A 128 1.91 -6.12 18.45
CA ILE A 128 3.28 -6.06 17.91
C ILE A 128 4.07 -7.35 18.18
N SER A 129 3.75 -8.04 19.29
CA SER A 129 4.29 -9.37 19.63
C SER A 129 3.91 -10.44 18.61
N ASP A 130 2.73 -10.35 18.03
CA ASP A 130 2.24 -11.31 17.05
C ASP A 130 2.95 -11.12 15.71
N TYR A 131 3.09 -9.87 15.27
CA TYR A 131 3.94 -9.56 14.12
C TYR A 131 5.40 -10.01 14.35
N LYS A 132 5.95 -9.76 15.56
CA LYS A 132 7.29 -10.24 15.92
C LYS A 132 7.41 -11.76 15.82
N ARG A 133 6.38 -12.52 16.22
CA ARG A 133 6.36 -13.98 16.11
C ARG A 133 6.37 -14.44 14.66
N ALA A 134 5.58 -13.80 13.80
CA ALA A 134 5.47 -14.12 12.36
C ALA A 134 6.69 -13.71 11.53
N LEU A 135 7.63 -12.93 12.05
CA LEU A 135 8.87 -12.58 11.36
C LEU A 135 9.89 -13.70 11.41
N SER A 136 10.62 -13.91 10.31
CA SER A 136 11.85 -14.71 10.25
C SER A 136 12.94 -14.15 11.18
N PRO A 137 14.01 -14.93 11.51
CA PRO A 137 15.23 -14.37 12.08
C PRO A 137 15.76 -13.24 11.17
N LYS A 138 16.01 -12.04 11.73
CA LYS A 138 16.36 -10.79 11.01
C LYS A 138 15.23 -10.18 10.15
N GLY A 139 14.01 -10.70 10.21
CA GLY A 139 12.86 -10.16 9.49
C GLY A 139 12.52 -8.73 9.90
N ILE A 140 11.89 -8.00 9.00
CA ILE A 140 11.55 -6.58 9.17
C ILE A 140 10.02 -6.41 9.08
N TYR A 141 9.45 -5.69 10.04
CA TYR A 141 8.08 -5.23 10.00
C TYR A 141 8.03 -3.75 9.68
N VAL A 142 7.21 -3.36 8.72
CA VAL A 142 6.99 -1.96 8.35
C VAL A 142 5.50 -1.66 8.32
N MET A 143 5.06 -0.72 9.15
CA MET A 143 3.71 -0.18 9.12
C MET A 143 3.63 0.99 8.14
N THR A 144 2.67 0.94 7.22
CA THR A 144 2.37 2.00 6.25
C THR A 144 0.98 2.59 6.42
N GLY A 145 0.12 1.90 7.16
CA GLY A 145 -1.27 2.27 7.46
C GLY A 145 -1.84 1.39 8.55
N GLY A 146 -3.07 1.66 8.96
CA GLY A 146 -3.77 0.90 10.01
C GLY A 146 -4.25 1.78 11.15
N SER A 147 -4.59 1.19 12.29
CA SER A 147 -5.17 1.90 13.43
C SER A 147 -4.15 2.75 14.19
N MET A 148 -4.63 3.81 14.86
CA MET A 148 -3.80 4.62 15.76
C MET A 148 -3.20 3.78 16.88
N ALA A 149 -3.93 2.80 17.42
CA ALA A 149 -3.43 1.88 18.44
C ALA A 149 -2.21 1.09 17.95
N GLN A 150 -2.23 0.62 16.69
CA GLN A 150 -1.09 -0.04 16.06
C GLN A 150 0.12 0.90 15.94
N LEU A 151 -0.12 2.15 15.53
CA LEU A 151 0.93 3.16 15.39
C LEU A 151 1.62 3.42 16.74
N PHE A 152 0.84 3.61 17.81
CA PHE A 152 1.40 3.81 19.16
C PHE A 152 2.26 2.61 19.61
N GLN A 153 1.80 1.39 19.37
CA GLN A 153 2.60 0.19 19.70
C GLN A 153 3.93 0.16 18.94
N VAL A 154 3.89 0.45 17.64
CA VAL A 154 5.10 0.46 16.80
C VAL A 154 6.07 1.56 17.24
N MET A 155 5.57 2.75 17.58
CA MET A 155 6.41 3.87 18.02
C MET A 155 7.06 3.61 19.39
N LEU A 156 6.34 3.02 20.33
CA LEU A 156 6.83 2.77 21.68
C LEU A 156 7.71 1.51 21.76
N LEU A 157 7.24 0.39 21.20
CA LEU A 157 7.87 -0.92 21.35
C LEU A 157 8.81 -1.28 20.19
N GLY A 158 8.58 -0.70 19.01
CA GLY A 158 9.41 -0.97 17.83
C GLY A 158 10.91 -0.71 18.04
N PRO A 159 11.32 0.45 18.56
CA PRO A 159 12.71 0.73 18.86
C PRO A 159 13.32 -0.27 19.85
N LEU A 160 12.62 -0.61 20.95
CA LEU A 160 13.07 -1.56 21.93
C LEU A 160 13.29 -2.95 21.33
N ILE A 161 12.35 -3.45 20.54
CA ILE A 161 12.48 -4.74 19.84
C ILE A 161 13.66 -4.70 18.86
N SER A 162 13.80 -3.56 18.17
CA SER A 162 14.86 -3.38 17.17
C SER A 162 16.28 -3.25 17.78
N MET A 163 16.38 -2.79 19.01
CA MET A 163 17.66 -2.66 19.74
C MET A 163 18.08 -3.97 20.42
N THR A 164 17.12 -4.71 20.98
CA THR A 164 17.36 -5.90 21.80
C THR A 164 17.41 -7.20 21.02
N GLY A 165 17.04 -7.19 19.72
CA GLY A 165 16.93 -8.41 18.90
C GLY A 165 17.40 -8.25 17.47
N SER A 166 17.36 -9.37 16.73
CA SER A 166 17.71 -9.41 15.31
C SER A 166 16.58 -8.88 14.39
N LYS A 167 15.34 -8.90 14.87
CA LYS A 167 14.17 -8.43 14.12
C LYS A 167 14.06 -6.92 14.21
N LYS A 168 13.58 -6.27 13.15
CA LYS A 168 13.40 -4.81 13.12
C LYS A 168 11.93 -4.47 12.94
N MET A 169 11.46 -3.44 13.64
CA MET A 169 10.08 -3.00 13.59
C MET A 169 10.01 -1.48 13.53
N GLY A 170 9.21 -0.97 12.60
CA GLY A 170 9.06 0.48 12.41
C GLY A 170 7.86 0.82 11.52
N ASN A 171 7.71 2.11 11.32
CA ASN A 171 6.69 2.67 10.44
C ASN A 171 7.33 3.61 9.43
N ILE A 172 6.59 3.97 8.39
CA ILE A 172 6.96 5.06 7.48
C ILE A 172 5.88 6.14 7.48
N MET A 173 6.32 7.34 7.18
CA MET A 173 5.47 8.42 6.68
C MET A 173 5.94 8.72 5.26
N ALA A 174 5.16 8.32 4.29
CA ALA A 174 5.53 8.44 2.88
C ALA A 174 5.65 9.91 2.47
N ARG A 175 6.66 10.19 1.65
CA ARG A 175 6.87 11.51 1.04
C ARG A 175 7.03 11.35 -0.46
N THR A 176 6.12 11.94 -1.21
CA THR A 176 6.21 11.93 -2.67
C THR A 176 7.46 12.66 -3.14
N ASN A 177 8.23 12.04 -4.01
CA ASN A 177 9.39 12.61 -4.67
C ASN A 177 9.46 12.10 -6.11
N GLN A 178 10.20 12.83 -6.94
CA GLN A 178 10.28 12.57 -8.37
C GLN A 178 10.93 11.22 -8.70
N ASN A 179 11.95 10.79 -7.92
CA ASN A 179 12.65 9.53 -8.18
C ASN A 179 11.74 8.31 -7.97
N ASP A 180 10.92 8.30 -6.90
CA ASP A 180 9.97 7.22 -6.67
C ASP A 180 8.85 7.21 -7.72
N LEU A 181 8.38 8.39 -8.13
CA LEU A 181 7.38 8.51 -9.20
C LEU A 181 7.95 8.04 -10.56
N ALA A 182 9.20 8.36 -10.87
CA ALA A 182 9.86 7.89 -12.09
C ALA A 182 10.00 6.36 -12.10
N PHE A 183 10.44 5.76 -11.00
CA PHE A 183 10.51 4.30 -10.86
C PHE A 183 9.13 3.64 -11.01
N LEU A 184 8.09 4.21 -10.39
CA LEU A 184 6.73 3.70 -10.53
C LEU A 184 6.19 3.85 -11.96
N LYS A 185 6.57 4.94 -12.64
CA LYS A 185 6.25 5.14 -14.06
C LYS A 185 6.80 4.00 -14.92
N GLU A 186 8.06 3.60 -14.72
CA GLU A 186 8.66 2.46 -15.44
C GLU A 186 7.89 1.16 -15.22
N LEU A 187 7.44 0.90 -13.98
CA LEU A 187 6.63 -0.30 -13.67
C LEU A 187 5.25 -0.26 -14.34
N LEU A 188 4.62 0.92 -14.40
CA LEU A 188 3.33 1.13 -15.08
C LEU A 188 3.47 0.97 -16.59
N GLU A 189 4.51 1.55 -17.20
CA GLU A 189 4.80 1.44 -18.64
C GLU A 189 5.11 -0.01 -19.05
N ALA A 190 5.77 -0.77 -18.16
CA ALA A 190 6.04 -2.18 -18.35
C ALA A 190 4.84 -3.10 -18.06
N GLY A 191 3.70 -2.57 -17.64
CA GLY A 191 2.52 -3.35 -17.24
C GLY A 191 2.73 -4.22 -16.00
N LYS A 192 3.81 -4.00 -15.24
CA LYS A 192 4.10 -4.75 -14.00
C LYS A 192 3.25 -4.27 -12.82
N VAL A 193 2.73 -3.07 -12.90
CA VAL A 193 1.83 -2.49 -11.92
C VAL A 193 0.64 -1.90 -12.67
N VAL A 194 -0.56 -2.28 -12.24
CA VAL A 194 -1.83 -1.78 -12.78
C VAL A 194 -2.66 -1.25 -11.62
N PRO A 195 -3.14 0.00 -11.69
CA PRO A 195 -3.99 0.56 -10.63
C PRO A 195 -5.32 -0.18 -10.52
N VAL A 196 -5.67 -0.60 -9.31
CA VAL A 196 -6.99 -1.19 -9.03
C VAL A 196 -7.92 -0.07 -8.61
N ILE A 197 -8.87 0.28 -9.45
CA ILE A 197 -9.90 1.30 -9.19
C ILE A 197 -11.23 0.59 -8.95
N GLU A 198 -11.78 0.75 -7.77
CA GLU A 198 -13.08 0.16 -7.41
C GLU A 198 -14.23 1.02 -7.91
N ARG A 199 -14.19 2.32 -7.62
CA ARG A 199 -15.26 3.26 -7.97
C ARG A 199 -14.73 4.59 -8.44
N ARG A 200 -15.57 5.26 -9.25
CA ARG A 200 -15.36 6.62 -9.72
C ARG A 200 -16.52 7.48 -9.23
N TYR A 201 -16.21 8.67 -8.76
CA TYR A 201 -17.20 9.64 -8.30
C TYR A 201 -16.94 10.99 -8.97
N PRO A 202 -17.96 11.69 -9.46
CA PRO A 202 -17.79 13.07 -9.90
C PRO A 202 -17.40 13.97 -8.71
N LEU A 203 -16.79 15.12 -8.99
CA LEU A 203 -16.35 16.07 -7.95
C LEU A 203 -17.51 16.48 -7.01
N SER A 204 -18.74 16.59 -7.53
CA SER A 204 -19.94 16.89 -6.75
C SER A 204 -20.28 15.83 -5.68
N GLN A 205 -19.78 14.60 -5.82
CA GLN A 205 -20.03 13.48 -4.91
C GLN A 205 -18.84 13.14 -4.00
N VAL A 206 -17.89 14.05 -3.83
CA VAL A 206 -16.72 13.82 -2.94
C VAL A 206 -17.14 13.41 -1.53
N ALA A 207 -18.19 14.04 -0.97
CA ALA A 207 -18.67 13.71 0.37
C ALA A 207 -19.18 12.26 0.47
N GLU A 208 -19.80 11.73 -0.57
CA GLU A 208 -20.25 10.34 -0.65
C GLU A 208 -19.04 9.39 -0.76
N ALA A 209 -18.10 9.72 -1.63
CA ALA A 209 -16.86 8.95 -1.78
C ALA A 209 -16.07 8.84 -0.47
N ILE A 210 -16.01 9.92 0.32
CA ILE A 210 -15.35 9.93 1.64
C ILE A 210 -16.11 9.03 2.63
N ARG A 211 -17.44 9.13 2.71
CA ARG A 211 -18.23 8.26 3.59
C ARG A 211 -18.01 6.79 3.25
N TYR A 212 -18.05 6.43 1.96
CA TYR A 212 -17.77 5.08 1.52
C TYR A 212 -16.35 4.60 1.92
N LEU A 213 -15.36 5.48 1.81
CA LEU A 213 -14.00 5.16 2.24
C LEU A 213 -13.89 4.94 3.76
N GLU A 214 -14.66 5.71 4.56
CA GLU A 214 -14.69 5.60 6.01
C GLU A 214 -15.35 4.30 6.50
N GLU A 215 -16.19 3.65 5.70
CA GLU A 215 -16.72 2.32 5.98
C GLU A 215 -15.61 1.24 6.02
N GLY A 216 -14.44 1.54 5.45
CA GLY A 216 -13.24 0.71 5.58
C GLY A 216 -13.21 -0.55 4.70
N HIS A 217 -14.15 -0.67 3.75
CA HIS A 217 -14.29 -1.84 2.89
C HIS A 217 -13.82 -1.63 1.45
N ALA A 218 -13.23 -0.48 1.15
CA ALA A 218 -12.78 -0.16 -0.20
C ALA A 218 -11.75 -1.15 -0.76
N GLN A 219 -12.01 -1.63 -1.98
CA GLN A 219 -11.20 -2.62 -2.71
C GLN A 219 -10.33 -1.91 -3.76
N GLY A 220 -9.17 -1.42 -3.36
CA GLY A 220 -8.32 -0.61 -4.22
C GLY A 220 -8.50 0.88 -4.01
N LYS A 221 -8.62 1.64 -5.11
CA LYS A 221 -8.70 3.11 -5.10
C LYS A 221 -10.07 3.62 -5.48
N LEU A 222 -10.49 4.71 -4.84
CA LEU A 222 -11.57 5.56 -5.32
C LEU A 222 -10.96 6.73 -6.08
N VAL A 223 -11.56 7.10 -7.21
CA VAL A 223 -11.08 8.20 -8.04
C VAL A 223 -12.19 9.24 -8.16
N ILE A 224 -11.83 10.50 -7.95
CA ILE A 224 -12.71 11.64 -8.20
C ILE A 224 -12.44 12.13 -9.61
N THR A 225 -13.49 12.18 -10.42
CA THR A 225 -13.43 12.63 -11.80
C THR A 225 -13.97 14.06 -11.93
N LEU A 226 -13.34 14.81 -12.83
CA LEU A 226 -13.85 16.11 -13.28
C LEU A 226 -14.57 15.89 -14.61
N GLU A 227 -15.83 16.29 -14.69
CA GLU A 227 -16.51 16.41 -15.98
C GLU A 227 -15.89 17.60 -16.69
N HIS A 228 -15.11 17.35 -17.72
CA HIS A 228 -14.77 18.41 -18.66
C HIS A 228 -16.04 18.69 -19.45
N GLY A 229 -16.70 19.78 -19.13
CA GLY A 229 -17.71 20.32 -20.01
C GLY A 229 -17.10 20.41 -21.41
N ALA A 230 -17.76 19.82 -22.40
CA ALA A 230 -17.37 19.99 -23.79
C ALA A 230 -17.31 21.51 -24.07
N ALA A 231 -16.09 22.00 -24.28
CA ALA A 231 -15.86 23.37 -24.74
C ALA A 231 -16.19 23.45 -26.24
#